data_50b96ead1f704735b407a3752fba800d
#
_entry.id   50b96ead1f704735b407a3752fba800d
#
_cell.length_a   1.000
_cell.length_b   1.000
_cell.length_c   1.000
_cell.angle_alpha   90.00
_cell.angle_beta   90.00
_cell.angle_gamma   90.00
#
_symmetry.space_group_name_H-M   'P 1'
#
loop_
_entity.id
_entity.type
_entity.pdbx_description
1 polymer ?
#
loop_
_entity_poly.entity_id
_entity_poly.type
_entity_poly.pdbx_seq_one_letter_code
_entity_poly.pdbx_strand_id
1 'polypeptide(L)'
;MEKGQMPTNQAEPGQKCDVSISVFFPCYNEQDNVARTTERAIAVLEKLNADYEAIIVDDGSKDATGQIADKIAARNKRVRVVHHPTNLGYGAALQSGFRAAAKELVFYTDGDGQFDMSEMPPLLPLIKQYDIVSCYRLNRQDNMIRKINAWCWTKLVCFLFKMKIRDIDCAFKLYKREIFDNIKMVSTGALIDTEILARATRKGYAVTQRGVHHYPRTSGTQTGAKLGVIIRAFRELFKLYNQIKKES
;
A
#
# COMPACT_ATOMS: atom_id res chain seq x y z
N MET A 1 -33.47 23.85 -8.65
CA MET A 1 -32.08 23.37 -8.70
C MET A 1 -31.49 23.53 -7.31
N GLU A 2 -31.68 22.54 -6.45
CA GLU A 2 -31.13 22.55 -5.09
C GLU A 2 -29.70 22.05 -5.11
N LYS A 3 -28.78 22.89 -4.65
CA LYS A 3 -27.37 22.54 -4.42
C LYS A 3 -27.32 21.67 -3.17
N GLY A 4 -27.16 20.36 -3.33
CA GLY A 4 -26.91 19.44 -2.23
C GLY A 4 -25.59 19.79 -1.55
N GLN A 5 -25.65 20.36 -0.36
CA GLN A 5 -24.53 20.48 0.55
C GLN A 5 -24.11 19.09 1.01
N MET A 6 -22.86 18.71 0.74
CA MET A 6 -22.27 17.52 1.35
C MET A 6 -22.15 17.76 2.86
N PRO A 7 -22.50 16.78 3.69
CA PRO A 7 -22.35 16.90 5.14
C PRO A 7 -20.86 16.95 5.49
N THR A 8 -20.41 18.06 6.04
CA THR A 8 -19.12 18.17 6.73
C THR A 8 -19.23 17.44 8.06
N ASN A 9 -18.86 16.18 8.08
CA ASN A 9 -18.77 15.41 9.31
C ASN A 9 -17.49 15.85 10.06
N GLN A 10 -17.58 16.94 10.82
CA GLN A 10 -16.58 17.30 11.81
C GLN A 10 -16.82 16.39 13.03
N ALA A 11 -15.91 15.45 13.28
CA ALA A 11 -15.95 14.64 14.49
C ALA A 11 -15.83 15.55 15.72
N GLU A 12 -16.74 15.41 16.66
CA GLU A 12 -16.68 16.12 17.93
C GLU A 12 -15.41 15.75 18.71
N PRO A 13 -14.72 16.69 19.37
CA PRO A 13 -13.53 16.42 20.14
C PRO A 13 -13.90 15.57 21.36
N GLY A 14 -13.44 14.29 21.38
CA GLY A 14 -13.61 13.35 22.50
C GLY A 14 -14.24 12.01 22.14
N GLN A 15 -14.81 11.83 20.97
CA GLN A 15 -15.33 10.53 20.54
C GLN A 15 -14.16 9.63 20.10
N LYS A 16 -13.93 8.53 20.85
CA LYS A 16 -12.96 7.51 20.47
C LYS A 16 -13.35 7.00 19.08
N CYS A 17 -12.47 7.14 18.11
CA CYS A 17 -12.71 6.56 16.80
C CYS A 17 -12.58 5.03 16.95
N ASP A 18 -13.64 4.28 16.61
CA ASP A 18 -13.64 2.81 16.63
C ASP A 18 -12.77 2.20 15.51
N VAL A 19 -11.68 2.89 15.14
CA VAL A 19 -10.75 2.46 14.10
C VAL A 19 -9.52 1.86 14.75
N SER A 20 -9.33 0.56 14.50
CA SER A 20 -8.13 -0.20 14.87
C SER A 20 -7.34 -0.48 13.59
N ILE A 21 -6.17 0.14 13.41
CA ILE A 21 -5.45 0.15 12.13
C ILE A 21 -3.93 -0.01 12.28
N SER A 22 -3.37 -0.94 11.52
CA SER A 22 -1.93 -1.04 11.26
C SER A 22 -1.59 -0.26 9.99
N VAL A 23 -0.64 0.65 10.08
CA VAL A 23 -0.11 1.36 8.91
C VAL A 23 1.32 0.90 8.70
N PHE A 24 1.71 0.50 7.48
CA PHE A 24 3.09 0.13 7.24
C PHE A 24 3.69 0.71 5.96
N PHE A 25 5.02 0.82 5.97
CA PHE A 25 5.82 1.41 4.90
C PHE A 25 6.96 0.44 4.54
N PRO A 26 7.00 -0.12 3.31
CA PRO A 26 8.20 -0.76 2.80
C PRO A 26 9.24 0.30 2.47
N CYS A 27 10.46 0.16 2.99
CA CYS A 27 11.56 1.09 2.82
C CYS A 27 12.82 0.37 2.34
N TYR A 28 13.48 0.90 1.33
CA TYR A 28 14.80 0.48 0.90
C TYR A 28 15.63 1.67 0.43
N ASN A 29 16.64 2.05 1.20
CA ASN A 29 17.44 3.26 1.00
C ASN A 29 16.58 4.54 0.94
N GLU A 30 15.77 4.75 1.96
CA GLU A 30 14.84 5.86 2.12
C GLU A 30 15.20 6.76 3.33
N GLN A 31 16.51 6.91 3.65
CA GLN A 31 16.97 7.69 4.79
C GLN A 31 16.42 9.13 4.83
N ASP A 32 16.21 9.75 3.65
CA ASP A 32 15.71 11.12 3.54
C ASP A 32 14.18 11.22 3.68
N ASN A 33 13.47 10.10 3.60
CA ASN A 33 12.00 10.06 3.54
C ASN A 33 11.36 9.36 4.73
N VAL A 34 11.99 8.31 5.28
CA VAL A 34 11.40 7.41 6.28
C VAL A 34 10.88 8.14 7.51
N ALA A 35 11.62 9.10 8.06
CA ALA A 35 11.19 9.87 9.23
C ALA A 35 9.94 10.69 8.90
N ARG A 36 10.01 11.50 7.85
CA ARG A 36 8.91 12.39 7.43
C ARG A 36 7.63 11.61 7.12
N THR A 37 7.75 10.47 6.40
CA THR A 37 6.60 9.64 6.03
C THR A 37 5.94 9.04 7.27
N THR A 38 6.74 8.50 8.19
CA THR A 38 6.25 7.93 9.44
C THR A 38 5.59 8.98 10.33
N GLU A 39 6.21 10.14 10.52
CA GLU A 39 5.67 11.24 11.34
C GLU A 39 4.35 11.78 10.79
N ARG A 40 4.24 11.95 9.46
CA ARG A 40 2.98 12.36 8.82
C ARG A 40 1.86 11.34 9.02
N ALA A 41 2.17 10.06 8.93
CA ALA A 41 1.19 9.01 9.19
C ALA A 41 0.72 9.03 10.65
N ILE A 42 1.64 9.14 11.59
CA ILE A 42 1.34 9.22 13.03
C ILE A 42 0.44 10.43 13.30
N ALA A 43 0.77 11.60 12.78
CA ALA A 43 -0.02 12.82 12.98
C ALA A 43 -1.47 12.68 12.49
N VAL A 44 -1.70 11.99 11.36
CA VAL A 44 -3.04 11.70 10.85
C VAL A 44 -3.78 10.72 11.76
N LEU A 45 -3.11 9.66 12.22
CA LEU A 45 -3.69 8.63 13.07
C LEU A 45 -4.04 9.16 14.46
N GLU A 46 -3.21 10.02 15.03
CA GLU A 46 -3.46 10.72 16.30
C GLU A 46 -4.64 11.69 16.18
N LYS A 47 -4.71 12.45 15.09
CA LYS A 47 -5.86 13.35 14.81
C LYS A 47 -7.18 12.58 14.69
N LEU A 48 -7.14 11.33 14.20
CA LEU A 48 -8.30 10.42 14.15
C LEU A 48 -8.64 9.80 15.50
N ASN A 49 -7.79 9.97 16.51
CA ASN A 49 -7.89 9.24 17.79
C ASN A 49 -8.02 7.73 17.62
N ALA A 50 -7.31 7.17 16.61
CA ALA A 50 -7.34 5.75 16.27
C ALA A 50 -6.52 4.89 17.25
N ASP A 51 -6.94 3.64 17.46
CA ASP A 51 -6.06 2.60 18.00
C ASP A 51 -5.14 2.12 16.86
N TYR A 52 -3.88 2.57 16.86
CA TYR A 52 -2.98 2.33 15.76
C TYR A 52 -1.62 1.75 16.14
N GLU A 53 -0.99 1.14 15.17
CA GLU A 53 0.45 0.90 15.11
C GLU A 53 1.00 1.35 13.76
N ALA A 54 2.24 1.80 13.74
CA ALA A 54 3.00 2.09 12.52
C ALA A 54 4.18 1.11 12.41
N ILE A 55 4.36 0.49 11.25
CA ILE A 55 5.38 -0.53 11.02
C ILE A 55 6.27 -0.07 9.87
N ILE A 56 7.55 0.10 10.13
CA ILE A 56 8.55 0.38 9.11
C ILE A 56 9.19 -0.96 8.73
N VAL A 57 9.09 -1.34 7.45
CA VAL A 57 9.74 -2.55 6.95
C VAL A 57 10.99 -2.13 6.19
N ASP A 58 12.14 -2.27 6.84
CA ASP A 58 13.44 -2.00 6.23
C ASP A 58 13.93 -3.23 5.47
N ASP A 59 13.87 -3.17 4.15
CA ASP A 59 14.24 -4.27 3.24
C ASP A 59 15.75 -4.34 3.01
N GLY A 60 16.52 -4.37 4.11
CA GLY A 60 17.97 -4.51 4.08
C GLY A 60 18.67 -3.29 3.48
N SER A 61 18.28 -2.08 3.90
CA SER A 61 18.87 -0.83 3.44
C SER A 61 20.37 -0.76 3.74
N LYS A 62 21.10 -0.09 2.86
CA LYS A 62 22.55 0.12 2.98
C LYS A 62 22.91 1.52 3.48
N ASP A 63 21.93 2.40 3.55
CA ASP A 63 22.03 3.76 4.07
C ASP A 63 21.56 3.84 5.53
N ALA A 64 21.29 5.05 6.03
CA ALA A 64 20.84 5.25 7.41
C ALA A 64 19.35 4.92 7.67
N THR A 65 18.60 4.36 6.69
CA THR A 65 17.16 4.10 6.82
C THR A 65 16.82 3.29 8.08
N GLY A 66 17.46 2.13 8.26
CA GLY A 66 17.23 1.26 9.42
C GLY A 66 17.54 1.95 10.75
N GLN A 67 18.66 2.66 10.83
CA GLN A 67 19.05 3.40 12.04
C GLN A 67 18.06 4.52 12.39
N ILE A 68 17.51 5.20 11.37
CA ILE A 68 16.48 6.24 11.57
C ILE A 68 15.18 5.59 12.04
N ALA A 69 14.77 4.47 11.43
CA ALA A 69 13.59 3.71 11.83
C ALA A 69 13.66 3.27 13.29
N ASP A 70 14.81 2.74 13.75
CA ASP A 70 15.04 2.33 15.11
C ASP A 70 14.94 3.49 16.10
N LYS A 71 15.49 4.66 15.74
CA LYS A 71 15.38 5.87 16.57
C LYS A 71 13.93 6.33 16.72
N ILE A 72 13.10 6.18 15.69
CA ILE A 72 11.68 6.52 15.75
C ILE A 72 10.96 5.53 16.67
N ALA A 73 11.19 4.23 16.51
CA ALA A 73 10.60 3.18 17.34
C ALA A 73 10.99 3.31 18.82
N ALA A 74 12.24 3.67 19.11
CA ALA A 74 12.69 3.90 20.48
C ALA A 74 11.95 5.07 21.17
N ARG A 75 11.48 6.06 20.41
CA ARG A 75 10.76 7.23 20.92
C ARG A 75 9.24 7.04 20.98
N ASN A 76 8.70 6.13 20.19
CA ASN A 76 7.26 5.90 20.12
C ASN A 76 6.94 4.40 20.14
N LYS A 77 6.36 3.93 21.24
CA LYS A 77 6.01 2.51 21.46
C LYS A 77 4.96 1.97 20.47
N ARG A 78 4.26 2.85 19.75
CA ARG A 78 3.33 2.47 18.69
C ARG A 78 4.02 2.27 17.33
N VAL A 79 5.34 2.52 17.26
CA VAL A 79 6.14 2.29 16.06
C VAL A 79 6.97 1.02 16.25
N ARG A 80 6.96 0.14 15.25
CA ARG A 80 7.78 -1.07 15.19
C ARG A 80 8.59 -1.09 13.91
N VAL A 81 9.73 -1.74 13.95
CA VAL A 81 10.58 -1.95 12.77
C VAL A 81 10.69 -3.45 12.50
N VAL A 82 10.60 -3.81 11.24
CA VAL A 82 10.89 -5.15 10.73
C VAL A 82 12.09 -5.02 9.81
N HIS A 83 13.23 -5.59 10.20
CA HIS A 83 14.44 -5.58 9.39
C HIS A 83 14.59 -6.86 8.59
N HIS A 84 14.92 -6.74 7.31
CA HIS A 84 15.44 -7.84 6.52
C HIS A 84 16.97 -7.82 6.54
N PRO A 85 17.64 -8.98 6.64
CA PRO A 85 19.10 -9.03 6.67
C PRO A 85 19.75 -8.57 5.35
N THR A 86 19.00 -8.64 4.25
CA THR A 86 19.40 -8.19 2.91
C THR A 86 18.15 -7.74 2.16
N ASN A 87 18.31 -7.06 1.03
CA ASN A 87 17.19 -6.73 0.16
C ASN A 87 16.55 -8.01 -0.42
N LEU A 88 15.33 -8.31 0.03
CA LEU A 88 14.53 -9.47 -0.41
C LEU A 88 13.52 -9.08 -1.51
N GLY A 89 13.37 -7.80 -1.79
CA GLY A 89 12.49 -7.24 -2.81
C GLY A 89 11.16 -6.71 -2.28
N TYR A 90 10.57 -5.82 -3.07
CA TYR A 90 9.36 -5.07 -2.70
C TYR A 90 8.22 -5.96 -2.20
N GLY A 91 7.93 -7.06 -2.93
CA GLY A 91 6.87 -7.98 -2.53
C GLY A 91 7.17 -8.70 -1.21
N ALA A 92 8.43 -9.01 -0.93
CA ALA A 92 8.83 -9.61 0.35
C ALA A 92 8.64 -8.59 1.50
N ALA A 93 8.98 -7.34 1.28
CA ALA A 93 8.75 -6.27 2.25
C ALA A 93 7.25 -6.07 2.53
N LEU A 94 6.40 -6.07 1.50
CA LEU A 94 4.94 -6.02 1.68
C LEU A 94 4.43 -7.24 2.46
N GLN A 95 4.86 -8.46 2.12
CA GLN A 95 4.48 -9.67 2.88
C GLN A 95 4.84 -9.55 4.35
N SER A 96 6.03 -9.03 4.66
CA SER A 96 6.47 -8.83 6.05
C SER A 96 5.62 -7.79 6.77
N GLY A 97 5.27 -6.69 6.10
CA GLY A 97 4.36 -5.67 6.63
C GLY A 97 2.96 -6.23 6.94
N PHE A 98 2.36 -6.95 5.99
CA PHE A 98 1.04 -7.59 6.18
C PHE A 98 1.05 -8.64 7.30
N ARG A 99 2.10 -9.44 7.41
CA ARG A 99 2.23 -10.44 8.51
C ARG A 99 2.47 -9.79 9.87
N ALA A 100 3.17 -8.67 9.91
CA ALA A 100 3.43 -7.94 11.14
C ALA A 100 2.22 -7.14 11.64
N ALA A 101 1.27 -6.82 10.77
CA ALA A 101 0.07 -6.05 11.10
C ALA A 101 -0.85 -6.81 12.06
N ALA A 102 -1.17 -6.19 13.21
CA ALA A 102 -1.95 -6.83 14.28
C ALA A 102 -3.35 -6.23 14.48
N LYS A 103 -3.64 -5.07 13.85
CA LYS A 103 -4.93 -4.37 14.00
C LYS A 103 -5.96 -4.90 12.99
N GLU A 104 -7.24 -4.52 13.18
CA GLU A 104 -8.36 -4.97 12.33
C GLU A 104 -8.23 -4.52 10.87
N LEU A 105 -7.72 -3.31 10.67
CA LEU A 105 -7.47 -2.76 9.35
C LEU A 105 -5.95 -2.69 9.09
N VAL A 106 -5.58 -2.88 7.83
CA VAL A 106 -4.19 -2.72 7.38
C VAL A 106 -4.16 -1.75 6.23
N PHE A 107 -3.42 -0.67 6.43
CA PHE A 107 -3.13 0.30 5.39
C PHE A 107 -1.65 0.26 5.04
N TYR A 108 -1.33 0.30 3.76
CA TYR A 108 0.06 0.49 3.36
C TYR A 108 0.22 1.59 2.33
N THR A 109 1.37 2.22 2.37
CA THR A 109 1.86 3.13 1.34
C THR A 109 3.39 3.05 1.26
N ASP A 110 3.95 3.45 0.11
CA ASP A 110 5.40 3.49 -0.05
C ASP A 110 6.06 4.48 0.91
N GLY A 111 7.27 4.14 1.37
CA GLY A 111 8.06 4.96 2.31
C GLY A 111 8.70 6.19 1.68
N ASP A 112 8.52 6.45 0.38
CA ASP A 112 9.17 7.49 -0.40
C ASP A 112 8.53 8.90 -0.31
N GLY A 113 7.40 8.99 0.40
CA GLY A 113 6.69 10.24 0.66
C GLY A 113 5.95 10.83 -0.54
N GLN A 114 5.69 10.03 -1.59
CA GLN A 114 4.96 10.48 -2.78
C GLN A 114 3.44 10.56 -2.57
N PHE A 115 2.90 10.03 -1.49
CA PHE A 115 1.49 10.10 -1.15
C PHE A 115 1.24 11.01 0.06
N ASP A 116 0.07 11.66 0.07
CA ASP A 116 -0.39 12.46 1.21
C ASP A 116 -1.23 11.58 2.15
N MET A 117 -0.73 11.37 3.35
CA MET A 117 -1.41 10.59 4.39
C MET A 117 -2.75 11.19 4.82
N SER A 118 -3.00 12.48 4.57
CA SER A 118 -4.30 13.11 4.83
C SER A 118 -5.43 12.59 3.93
N GLU A 119 -5.10 11.86 2.87
CA GLU A 119 -6.08 11.19 1.99
C GLU A 119 -6.50 9.79 2.50
N MET A 120 -5.88 9.27 3.56
CA MET A 120 -6.25 7.97 4.15
C MET A 120 -7.59 8.02 4.91
N PRO A 121 -7.90 9.00 5.77
CA PRO A 121 -9.14 9.03 6.54
C PRO A 121 -10.42 8.90 5.70
N PRO A 122 -10.53 9.52 4.51
CA PRO A 122 -11.69 9.33 3.62
C PRO A 122 -11.88 7.90 3.09
N LEU A 123 -10.95 6.97 3.31
CA LEU A 123 -11.10 5.55 2.94
C LEU A 123 -11.85 4.76 4.02
N LEU A 124 -11.81 5.21 5.28
CA LEU A 124 -12.39 4.50 6.42
C LEU A 124 -13.90 4.26 6.32
N PRO A 125 -14.74 5.18 5.83
CA PRO A 125 -16.14 4.90 5.61
C PRO A 125 -16.39 3.81 4.55
N LEU A 126 -15.50 3.70 3.55
CA LEU A 126 -15.64 2.74 2.46
C LEU A 126 -15.38 1.31 2.93
N ILE A 127 -14.43 1.10 3.88
CA ILE A 127 -14.11 -0.23 4.38
C ILE A 127 -15.24 -0.87 5.20
N LYS A 128 -16.24 -0.10 5.61
CA LYS A 128 -17.45 -0.63 6.25
C LYS A 128 -18.35 -1.42 5.29
N GLN A 129 -18.29 -1.08 3.99
CA GLN A 129 -19.10 -1.71 2.94
C GLN A 129 -18.30 -2.63 2.03
N TYR A 130 -16.98 -2.46 1.99
CA TYR A 130 -16.05 -3.20 1.14
C TYR A 130 -14.95 -3.82 2.00
N ASP A 131 -14.25 -4.79 1.45
CA ASP A 131 -13.16 -5.46 2.17
C ASP A 131 -11.80 -4.87 1.82
N ILE A 132 -11.72 -4.24 0.64
CA ILE A 132 -10.51 -3.61 0.11
C ILE A 132 -10.86 -2.25 -0.49
N VAL A 133 -10.09 -1.22 -0.15
CA VAL A 133 -10.08 0.06 -0.86
C VAL A 133 -8.74 0.18 -1.60
N SER A 134 -8.76 -0.08 -2.91
CA SER A 134 -7.59 0.03 -3.78
C SER A 134 -7.58 1.39 -4.44
N CYS A 135 -6.65 2.29 -4.10
CA CYS A 135 -6.63 3.61 -4.70
C CYS A 135 -6.01 3.60 -6.11
N TYR A 136 -6.22 4.68 -6.86
CA TYR A 136 -5.59 4.94 -8.14
C TYR A 136 -5.04 6.36 -8.18
N ARG A 137 -3.90 6.54 -8.82
CA ARG A 137 -3.17 7.81 -8.86
C ARG A 137 -3.86 8.83 -9.77
N LEU A 138 -4.20 9.98 -9.20
CA LEU A 138 -4.66 11.17 -9.92
C LEU A 138 -3.44 11.95 -10.42
N ASN A 139 -3.59 12.62 -11.57
CA ASN A 139 -2.62 13.60 -12.09
C ASN A 139 -1.17 13.10 -12.12
N ARG A 140 -0.95 11.84 -12.55
CA ARG A 140 0.38 11.26 -12.65
C ARG A 140 1.32 12.14 -13.46
N GLN A 141 2.46 12.51 -12.88
CA GLN A 141 3.51 13.33 -13.50
C GLN A 141 4.48 12.50 -14.37
N ASP A 142 4.24 11.21 -14.54
CA ASP A 142 5.04 10.33 -15.39
C ASP A 142 4.98 10.77 -16.87
N ASN A 143 6.03 10.45 -17.64
CA ASN A 143 6.00 10.64 -19.10
C ASN A 143 4.93 9.75 -19.78
N MET A 144 4.53 10.13 -21.00
CA MET A 144 3.44 9.45 -21.73
C MET A 144 3.71 7.95 -21.94
N ILE A 145 4.95 7.57 -22.28
CA ILE A 145 5.33 6.17 -22.51
C ILE A 145 5.08 5.34 -21.25
N ARG A 146 5.47 5.86 -20.10
CA ARG A 146 5.29 5.19 -18.82
C ARG A 146 3.81 5.07 -18.43
N LYS A 147 3.01 6.09 -18.71
CA LYS A 147 1.54 6.05 -18.51
C LYS A 147 0.88 4.98 -19.40
N ILE A 148 1.26 4.90 -20.67
CA ILE A 148 0.75 3.90 -21.61
C ILE A 148 1.14 2.49 -21.16
N ASN A 149 2.41 2.27 -20.81
CA ASN A 149 2.89 0.97 -20.34
C ASN A 149 2.14 0.51 -19.08
N ALA A 150 1.95 1.39 -18.10
CA ALA A 150 1.20 1.08 -16.89
C ALA A 150 -0.28 0.79 -17.17
N TRP A 151 -0.88 1.51 -18.14
CA TRP A 151 -2.25 1.27 -18.56
C TRP A 151 -2.39 -0.09 -19.26
N CYS A 152 -1.51 -0.39 -20.23
CA CYS A 152 -1.49 -1.69 -20.93
C CYS A 152 -1.29 -2.84 -19.93
N TRP A 153 -0.36 -2.68 -18.98
CA TRP A 153 -0.11 -3.65 -17.92
C TRP A 153 -1.35 -3.90 -17.07
N THR A 154 -1.96 -2.84 -16.56
CA THR A 154 -3.20 -2.94 -15.76
C THR A 154 -4.32 -3.64 -16.56
N LYS A 155 -4.49 -3.29 -17.84
CA LYS A 155 -5.51 -3.92 -18.70
C LYS A 155 -5.27 -5.41 -18.90
N LEU A 156 -4.02 -5.80 -19.17
CA LEU A 156 -3.63 -7.21 -19.30
C LEU A 156 -3.93 -8.00 -18.03
N VAL A 157 -3.49 -7.48 -16.88
CA VAL A 157 -3.70 -8.10 -15.58
C VAL A 157 -5.19 -8.22 -15.26
N CYS A 158 -5.95 -7.14 -15.46
CA CYS A 158 -7.40 -7.13 -15.24
C CYS A 158 -8.13 -8.13 -16.14
N PHE A 159 -7.70 -8.29 -17.39
CA PHE A 159 -8.25 -9.29 -18.31
C PHE A 159 -7.96 -10.71 -17.85
N LEU A 160 -6.70 -11.02 -17.48
CA LEU A 160 -6.28 -12.36 -17.04
C LEU A 160 -7.02 -12.81 -15.77
N PHE A 161 -7.12 -11.93 -14.78
CA PHE A 161 -7.70 -12.25 -13.46
C PHE A 161 -9.18 -11.84 -13.32
N LYS A 162 -9.81 -11.34 -14.41
CA LYS A 162 -11.22 -10.89 -14.42
C LYS A 162 -11.52 -9.82 -13.39
N MET A 163 -10.57 -8.91 -13.14
CA MET A 163 -10.71 -7.81 -12.20
C MET A 163 -11.09 -6.49 -12.91
N LYS A 164 -11.65 -5.55 -12.13
CA LYS A 164 -11.98 -4.20 -12.60
C LYS A 164 -11.22 -3.15 -11.78
N ILE A 165 -9.89 -3.11 -11.94
CA ILE A 165 -8.99 -2.20 -11.23
C ILE A 165 -8.45 -1.15 -12.21
N ARG A 166 -8.36 0.12 -11.77
CA ARG A 166 -7.89 1.25 -12.57
C ARG A 166 -6.38 1.41 -12.55
N ASP A 167 -5.75 1.18 -11.39
CA ASP A 167 -4.30 1.29 -11.18
C ASP A 167 -3.86 0.24 -10.17
N ILE A 168 -3.36 -0.90 -10.67
CA ILE A 168 -3.03 -2.05 -9.83
C ILE A 168 -1.79 -1.80 -8.97
N ASP A 169 -0.88 -0.97 -9.46
CA ASP A 169 0.41 -0.69 -8.83
C ASP A 169 0.38 0.56 -7.92
N CYS A 170 -0.80 1.09 -7.62
CA CYS A 170 -0.92 2.22 -6.69
C CYS A 170 -0.67 1.74 -5.25
N ALA A 171 0.41 2.19 -4.66
CA ALA A 171 0.80 1.87 -3.29
C ALA A 171 0.06 2.75 -2.26
N PHE A 172 -1.26 2.75 -2.28
CA PHE A 172 -2.11 3.43 -1.31
C PHE A 172 -3.40 2.63 -1.18
N LYS A 173 -3.38 1.65 -0.28
CA LYS A 173 -4.47 0.68 -0.17
C LYS A 173 -4.83 0.37 1.28
N LEU A 174 -6.12 0.19 1.53
CA LEU A 174 -6.67 -0.18 2.82
C LEU A 174 -7.38 -1.54 2.71
N TYR A 175 -7.12 -2.41 3.66
CA TYR A 175 -7.62 -3.79 3.70
C TYR A 175 -8.20 -4.12 5.07
N LYS A 176 -9.17 -5.02 5.12
CA LYS A 176 -9.45 -5.79 6.33
C LYS A 176 -8.31 -6.80 6.55
N ARG A 177 -7.76 -6.86 7.76
CA ARG A 177 -6.61 -7.72 8.08
C ARG A 177 -6.89 -9.21 7.82
N GLU A 178 -8.10 -9.66 8.10
CA GLU A 178 -8.53 -11.06 7.90
C GLU A 178 -8.28 -11.61 6.49
N ILE A 179 -8.18 -10.74 5.49
CA ILE A 179 -7.85 -11.13 4.12
C ILE A 179 -6.53 -11.90 4.08
N PHE A 180 -5.54 -11.41 4.84
CA PHE A 180 -4.18 -11.97 4.84
C PHE A 180 -4.06 -13.30 5.60
N ASP A 181 -5.03 -13.63 6.45
CA ASP A 181 -5.16 -14.96 7.05
C ASP A 181 -5.70 -15.98 6.03
N ASN A 182 -6.43 -15.50 5.03
CA ASN A 182 -7.15 -16.33 4.07
C ASN A 182 -6.48 -16.44 2.70
N ILE A 183 -5.55 -15.55 2.35
CA ILE A 183 -4.83 -15.62 1.07
C ILE A 183 -3.37 -15.99 1.26
N LYS A 184 -2.82 -16.73 0.29
CA LYS A 184 -1.40 -17.02 0.24
C LYS A 184 -0.69 -15.93 -0.56
N MET A 185 0.40 -15.38 -0.04
CA MET A 185 1.26 -14.44 -0.73
C MET A 185 2.59 -15.12 -1.05
N VAL A 186 2.97 -15.22 -2.33
CA VAL A 186 4.20 -15.88 -2.79
C VAL A 186 5.09 -14.96 -3.63
N SER A 187 4.54 -13.89 -4.20
CA SER A 187 5.29 -12.94 -5.02
C SER A 187 6.23 -12.10 -4.17
N THR A 188 7.53 -12.14 -4.44
CA THR A 188 8.55 -11.33 -3.75
C THR A 188 8.90 -10.03 -4.49
N GLY A 189 8.40 -9.87 -5.72
CA GLY A 189 8.62 -8.70 -6.58
C GLY A 189 7.38 -7.83 -6.73
N ALA A 190 7.35 -7.06 -7.82
CA ALA A 190 6.29 -6.09 -8.12
C ALA A 190 4.88 -6.70 -8.34
N LEU A 191 4.79 -8.02 -8.57
CA LEU A 191 3.49 -8.69 -8.75
C LEU A 191 2.69 -8.90 -7.46
N ILE A 192 3.22 -8.55 -6.32
CA ILE A 192 2.55 -8.77 -5.03
C ILE A 192 1.17 -8.10 -4.96
N ASP A 193 1.03 -6.89 -5.47
CA ASP A 193 -0.26 -6.19 -5.53
C ASP A 193 -1.27 -6.90 -6.43
N THR A 194 -0.80 -7.34 -7.59
CA THR A 194 -1.60 -8.18 -8.51
C THR A 194 -2.04 -9.46 -7.82
N GLU A 195 -1.14 -10.15 -7.14
CA GLU A 195 -1.43 -11.40 -6.46
C GLU A 195 -2.48 -11.24 -5.37
N ILE A 196 -2.31 -10.24 -4.48
CA ILE A 196 -3.23 -9.97 -3.38
C ILE A 196 -4.63 -9.68 -3.93
N LEU A 197 -4.74 -8.74 -4.88
CA LEU A 197 -6.03 -8.37 -5.44
C LEU A 197 -6.69 -9.52 -6.22
N ALA A 198 -5.93 -10.29 -7.00
CA ALA A 198 -6.44 -11.42 -7.75
C ALA A 198 -6.96 -12.54 -6.82
N ARG A 199 -6.20 -12.89 -5.78
CA ARG A 199 -6.60 -13.91 -4.80
C ARG A 199 -7.80 -13.46 -3.97
N ALA A 200 -7.79 -12.21 -3.51
CA ALA A 200 -8.89 -11.64 -2.73
C ALA A 200 -10.19 -11.58 -3.56
N THR A 201 -10.14 -11.02 -4.78
CA THR A 201 -11.30 -10.96 -5.67
C THR A 201 -11.87 -12.35 -5.98
N ARG A 202 -10.99 -13.33 -6.20
CA ARG A 202 -11.40 -14.71 -6.47
C ARG A 202 -12.08 -15.38 -5.26
N LYS A 203 -11.70 -15.01 -4.06
CA LYS A 203 -12.36 -15.45 -2.81
C LYS A 203 -13.65 -14.70 -2.50
N GLY A 204 -14.05 -13.76 -3.35
CA GLY A 204 -15.30 -13.01 -3.20
C GLY A 204 -15.20 -11.75 -2.36
N TYR A 205 -13.99 -11.33 -1.96
CA TYR A 205 -13.83 -10.07 -1.26
C TYR A 205 -14.20 -8.87 -2.14
N ALA A 206 -14.98 -7.97 -1.58
CA ALA A 206 -15.49 -6.79 -2.27
C ALA A 206 -14.44 -5.69 -2.34
N VAL A 207 -14.11 -5.24 -3.56
CA VAL A 207 -13.10 -4.20 -3.81
C VAL A 207 -13.77 -2.93 -4.29
N THR A 208 -13.45 -1.80 -3.66
CA THR A 208 -13.79 -0.47 -4.16
C THR A 208 -12.53 0.33 -4.48
N GLN A 209 -12.71 1.47 -5.15
CA GLN A 209 -11.59 2.29 -5.61
C GLN A 209 -11.83 3.77 -5.36
N ARG A 210 -10.74 4.48 -5.00
CA ARG A 210 -10.76 5.93 -4.82
C ARG A 210 -9.52 6.56 -5.46
N GLY A 211 -9.69 7.75 -6.07
CA GLY A 211 -8.56 8.53 -6.59
C GLY A 211 -7.80 9.21 -5.45
N VAL A 212 -6.47 9.19 -5.50
CA VAL A 212 -5.57 9.87 -4.57
C VAL A 212 -4.48 10.62 -5.34
N HIS A 213 -3.99 11.72 -4.76
CA HIS A 213 -2.91 12.47 -5.37
C HIS A 213 -1.58 11.73 -5.23
N HIS A 214 -0.76 11.84 -6.26
CA HIS A 214 0.58 11.26 -6.30
C HIS A 214 1.56 12.35 -6.71
N TYR A 215 2.46 12.68 -5.79
CA TYR A 215 3.40 13.79 -5.93
C TYR A 215 4.73 13.34 -6.52
N PRO A 216 5.49 14.26 -7.14
CA PRO A 216 6.84 13.95 -7.57
C PRO A 216 7.73 13.54 -6.40
N ARG A 217 8.61 12.57 -6.64
CA ARG A 217 9.61 12.15 -5.67
C ARG A 217 10.60 13.29 -5.41
N THR A 218 10.85 13.59 -4.15
CA THR A 218 11.78 14.67 -3.75
C THR A 218 13.20 14.18 -3.52
N SER A 219 13.41 12.88 -3.23
CA SER A 219 14.71 12.27 -2.94
C SER A 219 14.75 10.81 -3.37
N GLY A 220 15.96 10.28 -3.67
CA GLY A 220 16.19 8.89 -4.06
C GLY A 220 16.03 8.60 -5.55
N THR A 221 16.36 7.36 -5.98
CA THR A 221 16.37 6.92 -7.38
C THR A 221 15.28 5.89 -7.68
N GLN A 222 14.65 6.02 -8.87
CA GLN A 222 13.65 5.05 -9.33
C GLN A 222 14.33 3.84 -9.99
N THR A 223 14.05 2.63 -9.54
CA THR A 223 14.70 1.40 -10.03
C THR A 223 13.88 0.58 -11.05
N GLY A 224 12.61 0.90 -11.26
CA GLY A 224 11.62 0.03 -11.94
C GLY A 224 11.59 0.00 -13.47
N ALA A 225 12.47 0.72 -14.21
CA ALA A 225 12.29 0.93 -15.67
C ALA A 225 13.21 0.11 -16.59
N LYS A 226 13.92 -0.90 -16.09
CA LYS A 226 14.85 -1.69 -16.91
C LYS A 226 14.12 -2.78 -17.71
N LEU A 227 14.45 -2.97 -19.01
CA LEU A 227 13.83 -3.96 -19.91
C LEU A 227 13.81 -5.39 -19.33
N GLY A 228 14.88 -5.80 -18.65
CA GLY A 228 14.96 -7.10 -17.99
C GLY A 228 13.93 -7.28 -16.86
N VAL A 229 13.53 -6.19 -16.18
CA VAL A 229 12.49 -6.21 -15.15
C VAL A 229 11.12 -6.47 -15.79
N ILE A 230 10.87 -5.88 -16.96
CA ILE A 230 9.61 -6.05 -17.70
C ILE A 230 9.45 -7.50 -18.16
N ILE A 231 10.48 -8.09 -18.78
CA ILE A 231 10.45 -9.51 -19.24
C ILE A 231 10.24 -10.45 -18.06
N ARG A 232 10.92 -10.19 -16.94
CA ARG A 232 10.73 -10.95 -15.70
C ARG A 232 9.30 -10.87 -15.21
N ALA A 233 8.72 -9.66 -15.18
CA ALA A 233 7.34 -9.43 -14.75
C ALA A 233 6.33 -10.23 -15.58
N PHE A 234 6.49 -10.30 -16.92
CA PHE A 234 5.63 -11.11 -17.76
C PHE A 234 5.74 -12.62 -17.45
N ARG A 235 6.95 -13.15 -17.27
CA ARG A 235 7.13 -14.57 -16.90
C ARG A 235 6.48 -14.89 -15.54
N GLU A 236 6.68 -14.02 -14.57
CA GLU A 236 6.10 -14.15 -13.24
C GLU A 236 4.56 -14.05 -13.30
N LEU A 237 4.02 -13.16 -14.14
CA LEU A 237 2.57 -13.00 -14.33
C LEU A 237 1.90 -14.28 -14.82
N PHE A 238 2.45 -14.93 -15.85
CA PHE A 238 1.90 -16.18 -16.37
C PHE A 238 2.05 -17.33 -15.38
N LYS A 239 3.16 -17.37 -14.62
CA LYS A 239 3.34 -18.35 -13.54
C LYS A 239 2.28 -18.16 -12.46
N LEU A 240 2.07 -16.90 -12.01
CA LEU A 240 1.06 -16.55 -11.02
C LEU A 240 -0.36 -16.91 -11.51
N TYR A 241 -0.68 -16.56 -12.76
CA TYR A 241 -1.97 -16.89 -13.36
C TYR A 241 -2.24 -18.42 -13.31
N ASN A 242 -1.26 -19.22 -13.71
CA ASN A 242 -1.40 -20.68 -13.68
C ASN A 242 -1.51 -21.23 -12.25
N GLN A 243 -0.83 -20.63 -11.27
CA GLN A 243 -0.96 -21.00 -9.87
C GLN A 243 -2.35 -20.73 -9.34
N ILE A 244 -2.83 -19.49 -9.51
CA ILE A 244 -4.16 -19.07 -9.04
C ILE A 244 -5.27 -19.87 -9.74
N LYS A 245 -5.09 -20.22 -11.02
CA LYS A 245 -6.05 -21.06 -11.75
C LYS A 245 -6.15 -22.48 -11.20
N LYS A 246 -5.04 -23.06 -10.73
CA LYS A 246 -5.00 -24.43 -10.16
C LYS A 246 -5.56 -24.51 -8.73
N GLU A 247 -5.62 -23.41 -8.02
CA GLU A 247 -6.17 -23.34 -6.65
C GLU A 247 -7.71 -23.22 -6.63
N SER A 248 -8.36 -23.48 -7.76
CA SER A 248 -9.81 -23.36 -7.99
C SER A 248 -10.54 -24.66 -7.85
#